data_311bf2651bd406b80a17713a06b8a143
#
_entry.id   311bf2651bd406b80a17713a06b8a143
#
_cell.length_a   1.000
_cell.length_b   1.000
_cell.length_c   1.000
_cell.angle_alpha   90.00
_cell.angle_beta   90.00
_cell.angle_gamma   90.00
#
_symmetry.space_group_name_H-M   'P 1'
#
loop_
_entity.id
_entity.type
_entity.pdbx_description
1 polymer ?
#
loop_
_entity_poly.entity_id
_entity_poly.type
_entity_poly.pdbx_seq_one_letter_code
_entity_poly.pdbx_strand_id
1 'polypeptide(L)'
;MAHVKITYIGHASFCFQSQKGTNIYFDAWLDENPLSRLKLAKVERADVVVASHGHNDHIGDSFALCKKTRAKFVGNYELCLAAQANGLKMGSRALPLNPGGSTKVKDVRFTMVQAFHSLSLSPRVLPTVPGEESVFHADGAVGGYVMSF
;
A
#
# COMPACT_ATOMS: atom_id res chain seq x y z
N MET A 1 6.06 24.17 -13.09
CA MET A 1 6.55 22.86 -12.62
C MET A 1 5.52 22.29 -11.65
N ALA A 2 5.20 21.01 -11.74
CA ALA A 2 4.32 20.37 -10.76
C ALA A 2 5.05 20.30 -9.40
N HIS A 3 4.43 20.80 -8.35
CA HIS A 3 4.97 20.70 -7.00
C HIS A 3 4.34 19.49 -6.30
N VAL A 4 5.17 18.55 -5.84
CA VAL A 4 4.75 17.43 -5.01
C VAL A 4 5.35 17.63 -3.63
N LYS A 5 4.51 17.61 -2.59
CA LYS A 5 4.98 17.61 -1.21
C LYS A 5 5.28 16.18 -0.81
N ILE A 6 6.49 15.93 -0.31
CA ILE A 6 6.93 14.62 0.18
C ILE A 6 7.13 14.73 1.69
N THR A 7 6.50 13.85 2.44
CA THR A 7 6.67 13.72 3.88
C THR A 7 7.24 12.34 4.17
N TYR A 8 8.44 12.30 4.74
CA TYR A 8 9.04 11.07 5.25
C TYR A 8 8.40 10.69 6.60
N ILE A 9 7.91 9.47 6.71
CA ILE A 9 7.21 9.00 7.93
C ILE A 9 8.15 8.16 8.79
N GLY A 10 9.04 7.41 8.14
CA GLY A 10 9.99 6.52 8.80
C GLY A 10 10.16 5.23 8.01
N HIS A 11 11.35 4.60 8.06
CA HIS A 11 11.70 3.41 7.30
C HIS A 11 11.46 3.63 5.80
N ALA A 12 10.60 2.84 5.17
CA ALA A 12 10.21 3.00 3.76
C ALA A 12 8.86 3.74 3.59
N SER A 13 8.29 4.26 4.68
CA SER A 13 6.98 4.88 4.67
C SER A 13 7.05 6.37 4.30
N PHE A 14 6.25 6.75 3.30
CA PHE A 14 6.16 8.13 2.82
C PHE A 14 4.71 8.55 2.61
N CYS A 15 4.44 9.85 2.73
CA CYS A 15 3.24 10.47 2.21
C CYS A 15 3.60 11.47 1.13
N PHE A 16 3.00 11.31 -0.05
CA PHE A 16 3.10 12.24 -1.17
C PHE A 16 1.78 12.99 -1.29
N GLN A 17 1.86 14.30 -1.51
CA GLN A 17 0.67 15.10 -1.82
C GLN A 17 0.88 15.77 -3.18
N SER A 18 -0.02 15.49 -4.12
CA SER A 18 -0.01 16.12 -5.43
C SER A 18 -0.40 17.60 -5.33
N GLN A 19 -0.13 18.36 -6.38
CA GLN A 19 -0.54 19.77 -6.47
C GLN A 19 -2.07 19.93 -6.38
N LYS A 20 -2.85 18.91 -6.81
CA LYS A 20 -4.32 18.91 -6.70
C LYS A 20 -4.83 18.35 -5.36
N GLY A 21 -3.93 18.10 -4.41
CA GLY A 21 -4.25 17.67 -3.06
C GLY A 21 -4.55 16.17 -2.92
N THR A 22 -4.15 15.32 -3.88
CA THR A 22 -4.25 13.87 -3.73
C THR A 22 -3.19 13.39 -2.75
N ASN A 23 -3.63 12.74 -1.65
CA ASN A 23 -2.75 12.19 -0.62
C ASN A 23 -2.50 10.71 -0.89
N ILE A 24 -1.22 10.35 -1.05
CA ILE A 24 -0.74 9.01 -1.37
C ILE A 24 0.15 8.55 -0.24
N TYR A 25 -0.20 7.44 0.40
CA TYR A 25 0.65 6.77 1.38
C TYR A 25 1.34 5.60 0.70
N PHE A 26 2.67 5.61 0.74
CA PHE A 26 3.51 4.54 0.21
C PHE A 26 4.09 3.75 1.37
N ASP A 27 3.93 2.42 1.35
CA ASP A 27 4.36 1.49 2.39
C ASP A 27 3.93 1.98 3.79
N ALA A 28 2.60 1.99 4.02
CA ALA A 28 1.99 2.60 5.20
C ALA A 28 2.18 1.75 6.46
N TRP A 29 3.41 1.71 6.97
CA TRP A 29 3.74 1.15 8.27
C TRP A 29 3.82 2.29 9.29
N LEU A 30 2.77 2.46 10.11
CA LEU A 30 2.55 3.63 10.95
C LEU A 30 2.65 3.31 12.45
N ASP A 31 1.76 2.42 12.93
CA ASP A 31 1.58 2.23 14.38
C ASP A 31 2.74 1.47 15.03
N GLU A 32 3.27 0.45 14.37
CA GLU A 32 4.40 -0.34 14.87
C GLU A 32 5.76 0.20 14.39
N ASN A 33 5.79 1.22 13.54
CA ASN A 33 7.02 1.82 13.05
C ASN A 33 7.71 2.64 14.15
N PRO A 34 8.91 2.22 14.63
CA PRO A 34 9.59 2.91 15.74
C PRO A 34 10.06 4.31 15.37
N LEU A 35 10.20 4.60 14.08
CA LEU A 35 10.61 5.91 13.56
C LEU A 35 9.43 6.83 13.28
N SER A 36 8.20 6.29 13.22
CA SER A 36 7.00 7.07 12.89
C SER A 36 6.43 7.77 14.12
N ARG A 37 6.29 9.09 14.00
CA ARG A 37 5.45 9.89 14.92
C ARG A 37 3.99 9.95 14.48
N LEU A 38 3.69 9.58 13.22
CA LEU A 38 2.34 9.53 12.69
C LEU A 38 1.73 8.16 12.99
N LYS A 39 0.61 8.15 13.71
CA LYS A 39 -0.15 6.95 14.02
C LYS A 39 -1.39 6.87 13.13
N LEU A 40 -1.84 5.65 12.80
CA LEU A 40 -3.03 5.41 11.97
C LEU A 40 -4.24 6.22 12.45
N ALA A 41 -4.45 6.30 13.77
CA ALA A 41 -5.55 7.05 14.36
C ALA A 41 -5.54 8.55 13.98
N LYS A 42 -4.38 9.13 13.72
CA LYS A 42 -4.18 10.54 13.39
C LYS A 42 -4.26 10.85 11.89
N VAL A 43 -4.29 9.83 11.03
CA VAL A 43 -4.46 10.07 9.60
C VAL A 43 -5.93 10.38 9.31
N GLU A 44 -6.21 11.61 8.93
CA GLU A 44 -7.58 12.06 8.60
C GLU A 44 -7.97 11.73 7.17
N ARG A 45 -7.01 11.78 6.24
CA ARG A 45 -7.27 11.59 4.81
C ARG A 45 -6.13 10.83 4.11
N ALA A 46 -6.50 9.81 3.37
CA ALA A 46 -5.72 9.20 2.30
C ALA A 46 -6.63 9.02 1.09
N ASP A 47 -6.09 9.18 -0.10
CA ASP A 47 -6.81 8.95 -1.37
C ASP A 47 -6.33 7.64 -2.00
N VAL A 48 -5.04 7.34 -1.84
CA VAL A 48 -4.40 6.13 -2.33
C VAL A 48 -3.42 5.61 -1.28
N VAL A 49 -3.38 4.30 -1.14
CA VAL A 49 -2.32 3.59 -0.42
C VAL A 49 -1.65 2.65 -1.40
N VAL A 50 -0.33 2.73 -1.50
CA VAL A 50 0.49 1.89 -2.38
C VAL A 50 1.40 1.04 -1.52
N ALA A 51 1.50 -0.26 -1.80
CA ALA A 51 2.47 -1.12 -1.15
C ALA A 51 3.45 -1.71 -2.17
N SER A 52 4.74 -1.66 -1.83
CA SER A 52 5.80 -2.25 -2.64
C SER A 52 5.76 -3.77 -2.58
N HIS A 53 5.57 -4.34 -1.41
CA HIS A 53 5.51 -5.78 -1.15
C HIS A 53 4.85 -6.08 0.20
N GLY A 54 4.73 -7.36 0.56
CA GLY A 54 3.93 -7.84 1.67
C GLY A 54 4.64 -7.98 3.01
N HIS A 55 5.88 -7.54 3.17
CA HIS A 55 6.54 -7.55 4.48
C HIS A 55 5.84 -6.60 5.45
N ASN A 56 5.83 -6.96 6.75
CA ASN A 56 5.05 -6.25 7.75
C ASN A 56 5.46 -4.78 7.91
N ASP A 57 6.74 -4.49 7.79
CA ASP A 57 7.33 -3.15 7.88
C ASP A 57 7.13 -2.29 6.61
N HIS A 58 6.39 -2.82 5.62
CA HIS A 58 5.96 -2.14 4.40
C HIS A 58 4.44 -2.12 4.27
N ILE A 59 3.79 -3.30 4.20
CA ILE A 59 2.33 -3.37 4.07
C ILE A 59 1.61 -2.82 5.31
N GLY A 60 2.14 -3.10 6.50
CA GLY A 60 1.75 -2.56 7.79
C GLY A 60 0.27 -2.26 7.96
N ASP A 61 -0.04 -0.97 8.13
CA ASP A 61 -1.41 -0.47 8.36
C ASP A 61 -2.20 -0.20 7.06
N SER A 62 -1.67 -0.58 5.89
CA SER A 62 -2.21 -0.20 4.58
C SER A 62 -3.70 -0.51 4.41
N PHE A 63 -4.14 -1.72 4.78
CA PHE A 63 -5.55 -2.09 4.62
C PHE A 63 -6.45 -1.39 5.65
N ALA A 64 -5.97 -1.21 6.87
CA ALA A 64 -6.68 -0.48 7.91
C ALA A 64 -6.84 1.00 7.52
N LEU A 65 -5.79 1.61 6.97
CA LEU A 65 -5.81 2.97 6.46
C LEU A 65 -6.79 3.12 5.29
N CYS A 66 -6.79 2.17 4.35
CA CYS A 66 -7.78 2.16 3.26
C CYS A 66 -9.21 2.06 3.78
N LYS A 67 -9.46 1.22 4.78
CA LYS A 67 -10.81 1.10 5.40
C LYS A 67 -11.23 2.39 6.06
N LYS A 68 -10.36 2.97 6.89
CA LYS A 68 -10.63 4.20 7.63
C LYS A 68 -10.93 5.40 6.71
N THR A 69 -10.11 5.59 5.67
CA THR A 69 -10.18 6.80 4.82
C THR A 69 -10.97 6.62 3.53
N ARG A 70 -11.38 5.40 3.23
CA ARG A 70 -11.94 4.99 1.94
C ARG A 70 -10.94 5.11 0.77
N ALA A 71 -9.64 5.18 1.05
CA ALA A 71 -8.60 5.19 0.03
C ALA A 71 -8.64 3.94 -0.84
N LYS A 72 -8.18 4.06 -2.08
CA LYS A 72 -7.91 2.92 -2.94
C LYS A 72 -6.55 2.33 -2.59
N PHE A 73 -6.46 1.01 -2.61
CA PHE A 73 -5.21 0.28 -2.49
C PHE A 73 -4.65 -0.02 -3.88
N VAL A 74 -3.35 0.19 -4.08
CA VAL A 74 -2.61 -0.18 -5.30
C VAL A 74 -1.47 -1.10 -4.88
N GLY A 75 -1.37 -2.26 -5.50
CA GLY A 75 -0.35 -3.26 -5.20
C GLY A 75 -0.27 -4.30 -6.31
N ASN A 76 0.59 -5.31 -6.14
CA ASN A 76 0.58 -6.47 -7.00
C ASN A 76 -0.74 -7.25 -6.86
N TYR A 77 -0.93 -8.25 -7.71
CA TYR A 77 -2.19 -9.01 -7.74
C TYR A 77 -2.44 -9.75 -6.42
N GLU A 78 -1.43 -10.37 -5.83
CA GLU A 78 -1.50 -11.16 -4.60
C GLU A 78 -1.82 -10.26 -3.40
N LEU A 79 -1.20 -9.08 -3.31
CA LEU A 79 -1.53 -8.09 -2.29
C LEU A 79 -2.97 -7.57 -2.44
N CYS A 80 -3.46 -7.45 -3.67
CA CYS A 80 -4.85 -7.09 -3.92
C CYS A 80 -5.83 -8.21 -3.57
N LEU A 81 -5.45 -9.49 -3.68
CA LEU A 81 -6.23 -10.61 -3.12
C LEU A 81 -6.28 -10.53 -1.60
N ALA A 82 -5.15 -10.26 -0.93
CA ALA A 82 -5.12 -10.04 0.52
C ALA A 82 -5.97 -8.83 0.92
N ALA A 83 -5.92 -7.74 0.16
CA ALA A 83 -6.77 -6.56 0.35
C ALA A 83 -8.26 -6.91 0.21
N GLN A 84 -8.62 -7.77 -0.76
CA GLN A 84 -9.99 -8.26 -0.93
C GLN A 84 -10.44 -9.10 0.26
N ALA A 85 -9.61 -10.00 0.76
CA ALA A 85 -9.88 -10.76 1.97
C ALA A 85 -10.09 -9.85 3.20
N ASN A 86 -9.45 -8.67 3.19
CA ASN A 86 -9.65 -7.62 4.19
C ASN A 86 -10.83 -6.66 3.89
N GLY A 87 -11.68 -6.98 2.91
CA GLY A 87 -12.90 -6.22 2.60
C GLY A 87 -12.74 -5.08 1.59
N LEU A 88 -11.61 -4.99 0.89
CA LEU A 88 -11.40 -4.02 -0.18
C LEU A 88 -11.75 -4.64 -1.54
N LYS A 89 -12.89 -4.28 -2.10
CA LYS A 89 -13.41 -4.88 -3.35
C LYS A 89 -12.42 -4.75 -4.51
N MET A 90 -12.03 -5.89 -5.08
CA MET A 90 -11.16 -5.98 -6.25
C MET A 90 -11.68 -5.16 -7.44
N GLY A 91 -10.77 -4.50 -8.16
CA GLY A 91 -11.05 -3.67 -9.33
C GLY A 91 -11.63 -2.27 -9.02
N SER A 92 -12.18 -2.05 -7.82
CA SER A 92 -12.74 -0.75 -7.43
C SER A 92 -12.03 -0.10 -6.23
N ARG A 93 -11.66 -0.90 -5.24
CA ARG A 93 -10.97 -0.47 -4.02
C ARG A 93 -9.56 -1.05 -3.94
N ALA A 94 -9.33 -2.27 -4.39
CA ALA A 94 -8.04 -2.89 -4.61
C ALA A 94 -7.75 -2.93 -6.11
N LEU A 95 -6.71 -2.24 -6.53
CA LEU A 95 -6.34 -2.03 -7.94
C LEU A 95 -5.05 -2.81 -8.22
N PRO A 96 -5.14 -4.01 -8.78
CA PRO A 96 -3.98 -4.84 -9.01
C PRO A 96 -3.14 -4.34 -10.19
N LEU A 97 -1.84 -4.40 -10.02
CA LEU A 97 -0.86 -4.16 -11.07
C LEU A 97 0.13 -5.32 -11.11
N ASN A 98 0.74 -5.50 -12.28
CA ASN A 98 1.95 -6.28 -12.46
C ASN A 98 3.03 -5.38 -13.06
N PRO A 99 4.31 -5.74 -13.01
CA PRO A 99 5.37 -4.96 -13.66
C PRO A 99 5.02 -4.62 -15.12
N GLY A 100 5.12 -3.34 -15.47
CA GLY A 100 4.69 -2.77 -16.74
C GLY A 100 3.23 -2.30 -16.77
N GLY A 101 2.39 -2.72 -15.82
CA GLY A 101 1.00 -2.28 -15.71
C GLY A 101 0.87 -0.89 -15.09
N SER A 102 -0.21 -0.18 -15.43
CA SER A 102 -0.50 1.12 -14.84
C SER A 102 -1.97 1.32 -14.52
N THR A 103 -2.24 2.12 -13.50
CA THR A 103 -3.58 2.60 -13.14
C THR A 103 -3.55 4.10 -12.85
N LYS A 104 -4.71 4.74 -12.92
CA LYS A 104 -4.84 6.15 -12.55
C LYS A 104 -5.86 6.30 -11.43
N VAL A 105 -5.47 7.03 -10.39
CA VAL A 105 -6.37 7.43 -9.32
C VAL A 105 -6.32 8.94 -9.20
N LYS A 106 -7.44 9.58 -9.40
CA LYS A 106 -7.54 11.05 -9.48
C LYS A 106 -6.58 11.63 -10.54
N ASP A 107 -5.67 12.48 -10.13
CA ASP A 107 -4.68 13.15 -10.98
C ASP A 107 -3.36 12.40 -11.11
N VAL A 108 -3.17 11.31 -10.36
CA VAL A 108 -1.89 10.58 -10.30
C VAL A 108 -1.99 9.24 -11.03
N ARG A 109 -1.02 8.98 -11.90
CA ARG A 109 -0.82 7.67 -12.54
C ARG A 109 0.26 6.89 -11.78
N PHE A 110 -0.04 5.64 -11.51
CA PHE A 110 0.88 4.67 -10.89
C PHE A 110 1.26 3.65 -11.95
N THR A 111 2.54 3.50 -12.23
CA THR A 111 3.08 2.45 -13.10
C THR A 111 3.97 1.56 -12.27
N MET A 112 3.64 0.27 -12.18
CA MET A 112 4.46 -0.68 -11.46
C MET A 112 5.66 -1.06 -12.33
N VAL A 113 6.85 -1.02 -11.75
CA VAL A 113 8.10 -1.46 -12.36
C VAL A 113 8.67 -2.61 -11.53
N GLN A 114 9.54 -3.40 -12.15
CA GLN A 114 10.19 -4.50 -11.45
C GLN A 114 11.14 -3.99 -10.37
N ALA A 115 11.11 -4.65 -9.21
CA ALA A 115 12.09 -4.51 -8.16
C ALA A 115 12.49 -5.90 -7.67
N PHE A 116 13.61 -6.01 -6.97
CA PHE A 116 14.16 -7.27 -6.48
C PHE A 116 14.26 -7.23 -4.97
N HIS A 117 13.59 -8.16 -4.32
CA HIS A 117 13.62 -8.35 -2.88
C HIS A 117 13.11 -9.74 -2.54
N SER A 118 13.24 -10.18 -1.28
CA SER A 118 12.61 -11.39 -0.80
C SER A 118 11.07 -11.25 -0.81
N LEU A 119 10.38 -12.37 -1.06
CA LEU A 119 8.94 -12.42 -1.25
C LEU A 119 8.32 -13.25 -0.12
N SER A 120 7.62 -12.58 0.78
CA SER A 120 6.77 -13.24 1.76
C SER A 120 5.64 -12.31 2.19
N LEU A 121 4.42 -12.84 2.22
CA LEU A 121 3.28 -12.09 2.76
C LEU A 121 3.27 -12.27 4.28
N SER A 122 3.25 -11.16 5.01
CA SER A 122 3.14 -11.20 6.46
C SER A 122 1.84 -11.90 6.88
N PRO A 123 1.88 -12.87 7.80
CA PRO A 123 0.68 -13.51 8.33
C PRO A 123 -0.34 -12.52 8.91
N ARG A 124 0.11 -11.35 9.34
CA ARG A 124 -0.78 -10.30 9.90
C ARG A 124 -1.74 -9.67 8.89
N VAL A 125 -1.45 -9.77 7.60
CA VAL A 125 -2.32 -9.22 6.54
C VAL A 125 -3.30 -10.23 5.97
N LEU A 126 -3.19 -11.49 6.39
CA LEU A 126 -4.14 -12.55 6.04
C LEU A 126 -5.14 -12.76 7.17
N PRO A 127 -6.42 -13.00 6.84
CA PRO A 127 -7.37 -13.46 7.83
C PRO A 127 -6.87 -14.77 8.45
N THR A 128 -6.76 -14.83 9.77
CA THR A 128 -6.45 -16.08 10.47
C THR A 128 -7.63 -17.02 10.37
N VAL A 129 -7.42 -18.21 9.83
CA VAL A 129 -8.39 -19.30 9.89
C VAL A 129 -8.09 -20.10 11.15
N PRO A 130 -9.06 -20.27 12.08
CA PRO A 130 -8.84 -21.05 13.29
C PRO A 130 -8.41 -22.48 12.94
N GLY A 131 -7.27 -22.93 13.47
CA GLY A 131 -6.74 -24.28 13.26
C GLY A 131 -5.76 -24.41 12.09
N GLU A 132 -5.50 -23.36 11.31
CA GLU A 132 -4.42 -23.35 10.33
C GLU A 132 -3.14 -22.75 10.94
N GLU A 133 -2.03 -23.49 10.82
CA GLU A 133 -0.70 -22.94 11.09
C GLU A 133 -0.42 -21.77 10.14
N SER A 134 0.35 -20.79 10.59
CA SER A 134 0.76 -19.65 9.76
C SER A 134 1.59 -20.13 8.56
N VAL A 135 0.93 -20.29 7.43
CA VAL A 135 1.59 -20.63 6.16
C VAL A 135 2.19 -19.36 5.59
N PHE A 136 3.47 -19.40 5.21
CA PHE A 136 4.07 -18.33 4.42
C PHE A 136 3.46 -18.34 3.03
N HIS A 137 2.79 -17.26 2.67
CA HIS A 137 2.26 -17.07 1.32
C HIS A 137 3.22 -16.20 0.52
N ALA A 138 3.45 -16.57 -0.74
CA ALA A 138 4.13 -15.68 -1.67
C ALA A 138 3.30 -14.41 -1.90
N ASP A 139 3.94 -13.25 -1.89
CA ASP A 139 3.29 -11.96 -2.11
C ASP A 139 3.34 -11.48 -3.57
N GLY A 140 3.70 -12.37 -4.50
CA GLY A 140 3.82 -12.06 -5.92
C GLY A 140 5.10 -11.29 -6.25
N ALA A 141 5.03 -10.31 -7.14
CA ALA A 141 6.18 -9.52 -7.54
C ALA A 141 6.39 -8.33 -6.59
N VAL A 142 7.65 -8.08 -6.21
CA VAL A 142 7.99 -6.80 -5.56
C VAL A 142 7.82 -5.67 -6.56
N GLY A 143 7.12 -4.62 -6.16
CA GLY A 143 6.85 -3.46 -6.99
C GLY A 143 7.70 -2.25 -6.65
N GLY A 144 8.48 -1.76 -7.62
CA GLY A 144 8.82 -0.35 -7.66
C GLY A 144 7.67 0.42 -8.33
N TYR A 145 7.56 1.71 -8.11
CA TYR A 145 6.49 2.51 -8.71
C TYR A 145 6.99 3.82 -9.28
N VAL A 146 6.62 4.09 -10.52
CA VAL A 146 6.71 5.44 -11.11
C VAL A 146 5.37 6.13 -10.89
N MET A 147 5.36 7.23 -10.14
CA MET A 147 4.21 8.07 -9.94
C MET A 147 4.31 9.31 -10.81
N SER A 148 3.34 9.49 -11.72
CA SER A 148 3.25 10.66 -12.60
C SER A 148 2.09 11.55 -12.12
N PHE A 149 2.43 12.77 -11.73
CA PHE A 149 1.54 13.77 -11.14
C PHE A 149 1.00 14.77 -12.18
#